data_0ffda912a84ac428a545ef477da0e6c1
#
_entry.id   0ffda912a84ac428a545ef477da0e6c1
#
_cell.length_a   1.000
_cell.length_b   1.000
_cell.length_c   1.000
_cell.angle_alpha   90.00
_cell.angle_beta   90.00
_cell.angle_gamma   90.00
#
_symmetry.space_group_name_H-M   'P 1'
#
loop_
_entity.id
_entity.type
_entity.pdbx_description
1 polymer ?
#
loop_
_entity_poly.entity_id
_entity_poly.type
_entity_poly.pdbx_seq_one_letter_code
_entity_poly.pdbx_strand_id
1 'polypeptide(L)'
;MKFLLKLFSVCVFFVLLIVIAAISLKPITLTNQTLTPIQVAAAKHSLQRLLTELKKESEHINIVLYQTELDALSDLAAHTINNANFENYISAQTYTTAVSYNLSQLFKIQQQDFYINAYCSMSQQNSKFSVEHCKLGSIPIPQFIAEPLLFGALKHYLPSDSAQLAQHLFEQFSIQPNALALSASRPPLLITKVRESLNSIKQQATDFAVGSKFNTDKFYEYISVLENNKNNSNQLAYFIGLLFENARSNMIAQPSISALRENRHALWALATYFGNRRFAKIAGLSMPSTIKPNQTPVLRTRQDLSLHFLYSAILEQLGG
;
A
#
# COMPACT_ATOMS: atom_id res chain seq x y z
N MET A 1 -7.56 -30.68 -38.92
CA MET A 1 -6.35 -29.92 -38.51
C MET A 1 -6.37 -28.47 -38.99
N LYS A 2 -6.53 -28.18 -40.30
CA LYS A 2 -6.56 -26.79 -40.86
C LYS A 2 -7.66 -25.90 -40.28
N PHE A 3 -8.85 -26.44 -39.96
CA PHE A 3 -9.95 -25.68 -39.33
C PHE A 3 -9.62 -25.25 -37.90
N LEU A 4 -9.09 -26.13 -37.07
CA LEU A 4 -8.67 -25.84 -35.70
C LEU A 4 -7.56 -24.78 -35.67
N LEU A 5 -6.61 -24.85 -36.62
CA LEU A 5 -5.54 -23.84 -36.72
C LEU A 5 -6.08 -22.46 -37.09
N LYS A 6 -7.06 -22.38 -37.99
CA LYS A 6 -7.73 -21.11 -38.32
C LYS A 6 -8.52 -20.55 -37.14
N LEU A 7 -9.29 -21.41 -36.45
CA LEU A 7 -10.03 -21.01 -35.26
C LEU A 7 -9.09 -20.47 -34.16
N PHE A 8 -8.00 -21.18 -33.91
CA PHE A 8 -6.97 -20.74 -32.94
C PHE A 8 -6.37 -19.41 -33.35
N SER A 9 -6.01 -19.21 -34.64
CA SER A 9 -5.48 -17.92 -35.12
C SER A 9 -6.46 -16.77 -34.92
N VAL A 10 -7.75 -17.00 -35.19
CA VAL A 10 -8.81 -16.01 -34.98
C VAL A 10 -8.93 -15.68 -33.49
N CYS A 11 -8.93 -16.68 -32.59
CA CYS A 11 -8.98 -16.46 -31.16
C CYS A 11 -7.77 -15.65 -30.67
N VAL A 12 -6.56 -15.99 -31.10
CA VAL A 12 -5.33 -15.24 -30.75
C VAL A 12 -5.40 -13.79 -31.23
N PHE A 13 -5.90 -13.58 -32.46
CA PHE A 13 -6.10 -12.22 -32.99
C PHE A 13 -7.08 -11.41 -32.16
N PHE A 14 -8.23 -11.98 -31.75
CA PHE A 14 -9.18 -11.30 -30.87
C PHE A 14 -8.60 -10.99 -29.48
N VAL A 15 -7.86 -11.93 -28.88
CA VAL A 15 -7.18 -11.70 -27.60
C VAL A 15 -6.19 -10.54 -27.72
N LEU A 16 -5.45 -10.48 -28.83
CA LEU A 16 -4.47 -9.42 -29.08
C LEU A 16 -5.15 -8.05 -29.23
N LEU A 17 -6.29 -7.99 -29.92
CA LEU A 17 -7.10 -6.77 -30.03
C LEU A 17 -7.62 -6.31 -28.66
N ILE A 18 -8.09 -7.23 -27.81
CA ILE A 18 -8.55 -6.93 -26.45
C ILE A 18 -7.40 -6.35 -25.63
N VAL A 19 -6.21 -6.96 -25.68
CA VAL A 19 -5.03 -6.48 -24.96
C VAL A 19 -4.65 -5.07 -25.41
N ILE A 20 -4.62 -4.82 -26.74
CA ILE A 20 -4.32 -3.49 -27.29
C ILE A 20 -5.37 -2.45 -26.82
N ALA A 21 -6.65 -2.82 -26.83
CA ALA A 21 -7.73 -1.92 -26.42
C ALA A 21 -7.74 -1.65 -24.89
N ALA A 22 -7.17 -2.55 -24.08
CA ALA A 22 -7.04 -2.39 -22.64
C ALA A 22 -5.86 -1.49 -22.24
N ILE A 23 -4.85 -1.36 -23.10
CA ILE A 23 -3.64 -0.57 -22.85
C ILE A 23 -3.84 0.87 -23.30
N SER A 24 -3.39 1.81 -22.51
CA SER A 24 -3.43 3.25 -22.77
C SER A 24 -2.05 3.87 -22.64
N LEU A 25 -1.79 4.93 -23.41
CA LEU A 25 -0.53 5.70 -23.34
C LEU A 25 -0.57 6.79 -22.26
N LYS A 26 -1.72 7.04 -21.67
CA LYS A 26 -1.91 8.05 -20.62
C LYS A 26 -2.71 7.46 -19.47
N PRO A 27 -2.38 7.81 -18.22
CA PRO A 27 -3.23 7.46 -17.09
C PRO A 27 -4.54 8.26 -17.14
N ILE A 28 -5.62 7.70 -16.61
CA ILE A 28 -6.90 8.41 -16.39
C ILE A 28 -6.95 9.07 -15.02
N THR A 29 -6.09 8.64 -14.09
CA THR A 29 -5.97 9.21 -12.75
C THR A 29 -4.76 10.14 -12.68
N LEU A 30 -4.87 11.23 -11.94
CA LEU A 30 -3.75 12.11 -11.70
C LEU A 30 -2.71 11.41 -10.82
N THR A 31 -1.45 11.49 -11.22
CA THR A 31 -0.34 10.95 -10.43
C THR A 31 -0.08 11.90 -9.27
N ASN A 32 -0.48 11.54 -8.07
CA ASN A 32 -0.08 12.27 -6.87
C ASN A 32 1.41 12.03 -6.62
N GLN A 33 2.22 13.06 -6.81
CA GLN A 33 3.68 12.94 -6.87
C GLN A 33 4.33 12.63 -5.53
N THR A 34 3.75 13.01 -4.41
CA THR A 34 4.28 12.70 -3.06
C THR A 34 3.18 12.85 -2.02
N LEU A 35 3.00 11.85 -1.19
CA LEU A 35 2.15 11.97 -0.01
C LEU A 35 2.72 13.01 0.96
N THR A 36 1.94 14.01 1.26
CA THR A 36 2.29 14.95 2.34
C THR A 36 2.06 14.30 3.70
N PRO A 37 2.80 14.67 4.75
CA PRO A 37 2.55 14.18 6.10
C PRO A 37 1.10 14.39 6.58
N ILE A 38 0.43 15.44 6.10
CA ILE A 38 -0.97 15.74 6.41
C ILE A 38 -1.90 14.70 5.78
N GLN A 39 -1.69 14.31 4.53
CA GLN A 39 -2.47 13.28 3.84
C GLN A 39 -2.30 11.91 4.51
N VAL A 40 -1.07 11.56 4.88
CA VAL A 40 -0.80 10.31 5.63
C VAL A 40 -1.51 10.31 6.98
N ALA A 41 -1.46 11.41 7.73
CA ALA A 41 -2.16 11.55 9.01
C ALA A 41 -3.68 11.46 8.83
N ALA A 42 -4.24 12.10 7.81
CA ALA A 42 -5.67 12.02 7.49
C ALA A 42 -6.09 10.58 7.14
N ALA A 43 -5.35 9.88 6.27
CA ALA A 43 -5.62 8.49 5.92
C ALA A 43 -5.55 7.56 7.15
N LYS A 44 -4.53 7.73 7.99
CA LYS A 44 -4.37 6.96 9.24
C LYS A 44 -5.53 7.21 10.20
N HIS A 45 -5.95 8.47 10.36
CA HIS A 45 -7.10 8.82 11.20
C HIS A 45 -8.39 8.18 10.67
N SER A 46 -8.65 8.27 9.37
CA SER A 46 -9.83 7.66 8.73
C SER A 46 -9.83 6.14 8.91
N LEU A 47 -8.69 5.48 8.71
CA LEU A 47 -8.55 4.05 8.93
C LEU A 47 -8.79 3.66 10.40
N GLN A 48 -8.23 4.41 11.35
CA GLN A 48 -8.45 4.18 12.79
C GLN A 48 -9.92 4.35 13.16
N ARG A 49 -10.60 5.36 12.62
CA ARG A 49 -12.04 5.57 12.82
C ARG A 49 -12.85 4.40 12.29
N LEU A 50 -12.59 3.94 11.07
CA LEU A 50 -13.22 2.76 10.49
C LEU A 50 -13.02 1.52 11.36
N LEU A 51 -11.80 1.25 11.80
CA LEU A 51 -11.50 0.11 12.66
C LEU A 51 -12.19 0.22 14.03
N THR A 52 -12.33 1.42 14.56
CA THR A 52 -13.03 1.66 15.81
C THR A 52 -14.53 1.37 15.67
N GLU A 53 -15.16 1.84 14.58
CA GLU A 53 -16.56 1.53 14.28
C GLU A 53 -16.79 0.03 14.06
N LEU A 54 -15.90 -0.64 13.35
CA LEU A 54 -15.97 -2.09 13.14
C LEU A 54 -15.77 -2.90 14.44
N LYS A 55 -15.09 -2.36 15.44
CA LYS A 55 -14.85 -3.01 16.74
C LYS A 55 -15.96 -2.76 17.77
N LYS A 56 -16.84 -1.77 17.58
CA LYS A 56 -17.96 -1.54 18.49
C LYS A 56 -18.86 -2.78 18.57
N GLU A 57 -19.35 -3.12 19.73
CA GLU A 57 -20.26 -4.25 19.96
C GLU A 57 -21.72 -3.91 19.69
N SER A 58 -22.00 -2.95 18.82
CA SER A 58 -23.36 -2.57 18.43
C SER A 58 -23.96 -3.56 17.41
N GLU A 59 -25.25 -3.76 17.42
CA GLU A 59 -25.96 -4.63 16.47
C GLU A 59 -25.90 -4.09 15.02
N HIS A 60 -25.66 -2.79 14.88
CA HIS A 60 -25.58 -2.11 13.60
C HIS A 60 -24.20 -1.48 13.40
N ILE A 61 -23.74 -1.49 12.15
CA ILE A 61 -22.55 -0.79 11.68
C ILE A 61 -23.04 0.46 10.95
N ASN A 62 -22.54 1.63 11.37
CA ASN A 62 -22.80 2.89 10.70
C ASN A 62 -21.48 3.57 10.40
N ILE A 63 -21.07 3.55 9.14
CA ILE A 63 -19.82 4.15 8.66
C ILE A 63 -20.18 5.18 7.59
N VAL A 64 -19.64 6.37 7.71
CA VAL A 64 -19.72 7.40 6.68
C VAL A 64 -18.31 7.78 6.26
N LEU A 65 -18.03 7.66 4.98
CA LEU A 65 -16.75 8.03 4.35
C LEU A 65 -16.98 9.25 3.48
N TYR A 66 -16.43 10.37 3.89
CA TYR A 66 -16.48 11.59 3.11
C TYR A 66 -15.50 11.53 1.93
N GLN A 67 -15.74 12.34 0.89
CA GLN A 67 -14.87 12.43 -0.29
C GLN A 67 -13.40 12.61 0.11
N THR A 68 -13.11 13.52 1.03
CA THR A 68 -11.75 13.80 1.50
C THR A 68 -11.07 12.60 2.18
N GLU A 69 -11.86 11.75 2.85
CA GLU A 69 -11.35 10.52 3.48
C GLU A 69 -11.06 9.44 2.43
N LEU A 70 -11.95 9.30 1.44
CA LEU A 70 -11.75 8.39 0.31
C LEU A 70 -10.51 8.80 -0.50
N ASP A 71 -10.32 10.10 -0.74
CA ASP A 71 -9.14 10.62 -1.43
C ASP A 71 -7.85 10.28 -0.64
N ALA A 72 -7.84 10.54 0.67
CA ALA A 72 -6.70 10.23 1.52
C ALA A 72 -6.39 8.72 1.58
N LEU A 73 -7.41 7.86 1.62
CA LEU A 73 -7.25 6.41 1.58
C LEU A 73 -6.74 5.93 0.22
N SER A 74 -7.20 6.56 -0.86
CA SER A 74 -6.74 6.26 -2.23
C SER A 74 -5.29 6.67 -2.45
N ASP A 75 -4.89 7.84 -1.96
CA ASP A 75 -3.51 8.31 -1.99
C ASP A 75 -2.60 7.34 -1.22
N LEU A 76 -3.03 6.87 -0.05
CA LEU A 76 -2.30 5.88 0.73
C LEU A 76 -2.20 4.53 -0.01
N ALA A 77 -3.29 4.07 -0.63
CA ALA A 77 -3.31 2.85 -1.43
C ALA A 77 -2.38 2.96 -2.65
N ALA A 78 -2.42 4.08 -3.35
CA ALA A 78 -1.53 4.38 -4.49
C ALA A 78 -0.05 4.34 -4.08
N HIS A 79 0.26 4.85 -2.90
CA HIS A 79 1.63 4.81 -2.38
C HIS A 79 2.07 3.40 -1.94
N THR A 80 1.13 2.59 -1.47
CA THR A 80 1.39 1.21 -1.00
C THR A 80 1.51 0.24 -2.17
N ILE A 81 0.68 0.43 -3.21
CA ILE A 81 0.68 -0.40 -4.41
C ILE A 81 1.54 0.30 -5.47
N ASN A 82 2.80 -0.14 -5.60
CA ASN A 82 3.70 0.41 -6.60
C ASN A 82 3.04 0.44 -7.98
N ASN A 83 3.17 1.58 -8.67
CA ASN A 83 2.68 1.81 -10.03
C ASN A 83 1.14 1.90 -10.19
N ALA A 84 0.37 1.90 -9.12
CA ALA A 84 -1.07 2.13 -9.17
C ALA A 84 -1.43 3.52 -8.67
N ASN A 85 -2.34 4.20 -9.36
CA ASN A 85 -2.97 5.44 -8.91
C ASN A 85 -4.48 5.20 -8.82
N PHE A 86 -5.09 5.77 -7.79
CA PHE A 86 -6.51 5.63 -7.50
C PHE A 86 -7.14 7.02 -7.42
N GLU A 87 -8.34 7.15 -7.92
CA GLU A 87 -9.14 8.35 -7.81
C GLU A 87 -10.60 7.94 -7.53
N ASN A 88 -11.23 8.64 -6.61
CA ASN A 88 -12.63 8.43 -6.28
C ASN A 88 -13.40 9.73 -6.46
N TYR A 89 -14.63 9.62 -6.87
CA TYR A 89 -15.51 10.76 -7.03
C TYR A 89 -16.94 10.40 -6.63
N ILE A 90 -17.54 11.20 -5.74
CA ILE A 90 -18.93 11.07 -5.33
C ILE A 90 -19.72 12.21 -5.95
N SER A 91 -20.71 11.86 -6.74
CA SER A 91 -21.76 12.78 -7.19
C SER A 91 -23.03 12.56 -6.38
N ALA A 92 -24.09 13.30 -6.70
CA ALA A 92 -25.37 13.18 -6.00
C ALA A 92 -25.99 11.77 -6.06
N GLN A 93 -25.69 10.98 -7.09
CA GLN A 93 -26.33 9.67 -7.33
C GLN A 93 -25.36 8.55 -7.69
N THR A 94 -24.08 8.88 -7.92
CA THR A 94 -23.08 7.91 -8.35
C THR A 94 -21.80 8.03 -7.55
N TYR A 95 -21.20 6.89 -7.28
CA TYR A 95 -19.83 6.78 -6.81
C TYR A 95 -18.99 6.21 -7.93
N THR A 96 -17.91 6.87 -8.24
CA THR A 96 -16.98 6.49 -9.31
C THR A 96 -15.62 6.20 -8.73
N THR A 97 -15.02 5.10 -9.14
CA THR A 97 -13.62 4.79 -8.85
C THR A 97 -12.86 4.58 -10.14
N ALA A 98 -11.67 5.15 -10.21
CA ALA A 98 -10.74 5.00 -11.32
C ALA A 98 -9.40 4.52 -10.81
N VAL A 99 -8.75 3.65 -11.58
CA VAL A 99 -7.43 3.09 -11.28
C VAL A 99 -6.60 3.16 -12.54
N SER A 100 -5.37 3.66 -12.42
CA SER A 100 -4.37 3.57 -13.49
C SER A 100 -3.17 2.79 -12.98
N TYR A 101 -2.84 1.69 -13.64
CA TYR A 101 -1.69 0.86 -13.32
C TYR A 101 -0.61 1.01 -14.39
N ASN A 102 0.59 1.47 -13.99
CA ASN A 102 1.71 1.67 -14.90
C ASN A 102 2.43 0.33 -15.17
N LEU A 103 2.48 -0.07 -16.45
CA LEU A 103 3.10 -1.30 -16.92
C LEU A 103 4.60 -1.14 -17.26
N SER A 104 5.16 0.05 -17.18
CA SER A 104 6.52 0.33 -17.65
C SER A 104 7.61 -0.46 -16.93
N GLN A 105 7.32 -0.99 -15.74
CA GLN A 105 8.22 -1.93 -15.05
C GLN A 105 8.21 -3.34 -15.66
N LEU A 106 7.08 -3.74 -16.25
CA LEU A 106 6.92 -5.05 -16.90
C LEU A 106 7.42 -5.03 -18.34
N PHE A 107 7.24 -3.89 -19.03
CA PHE A 107 7.57 -3.72 -20.43
C PHE A 107 8.34 -2.43 -20.65
N LYS A 108 9.67 -2.49 -20.70
CA LYS A 108 10.53 -1.36 -21.07
C LYS A 108 10.59 -1.23 -22.59
N ILE A 109 9.63 -0.54 -23.19
CA ILE A 109 9.64 -0.23 -24.61
C ILE A 109 9.91 1.26 -24.79
N GLN A 110 11.07 1.62 -25.31
CA GLN A 110 11.42 2.95 -25.86
C GLN A 110 11.05 4.17 -25.00
N GLN A 111 11.27 4.17 -23.68
CA GLN A 111 10.98 5.29 -22.78
C GLN A 111 9.50 5.73 -22.75
N GLN A 112 8.59 4.94 -23.27
CA GLN A 112 7.16 5.24 -23.26
C GLN A 112 6.46 4.46 -22.17
N ASP A 113 5.66 5.18 -21.36
CA ASP A 113 4.84 4.57 -20.31
C ASP A 113 3.57 4.00 -20.90
N PHE A 114 3.20 2.81 -20.41
CA PHE A 114 1.96 2.13 -20.75
C PHE A 114 1.13 1.94 -19.49
N TYR A 115 -0.18 2.09 -19.62
CA TYR A 115 -1.10 2.01 -18.50
C TYR A 115 -2.23 1.03 -18.79
N ILE A 116 -2.65 0.28 -17.78
CA ILE A 116 -3.98 -0.31 -17.72
C ILE A 116 -4.85 0.62 -16.90
N ASN A 117 -5.89 1.16 -17.53
CA ASN A 117 -6.86 2.03 -16.88
C ASN A 117 -8.13 1.24 -16.61
N ALA A 118 -8.60 1.24 -15.37
CA ALA A 118 -9.90 0.72 -15.00
C ALA A 118 -10.75 1.84 -14.41
N TYR A 119 -12.02 1.87 -14.79
CA TYR A 119 -12.99 2.84 -14.32
C TYR A 119 -14.29 2.12 -14.05
N CYS A 120 -14.89 2.34 -12.87
CA CYS A 120 -16.20 1.80 -12.53
C CYS A 120 -17.07 2.90 -11.92
N SER A 121 -18.30 2.98 -12.40
CA SER A 121 -19.38 3.78 -11.82
C SER A 121 -20.36 2.87 -11.10
N MET A 122 -20.76 3.27 -9.92
CA MET A 122 -21.67 2.56 -9.04
C MET A 122 -22.81 3.49 -8.66
N SER A 123 -24.02 2.96 -8.58
CA SER A 123 -25.20 3.70 -8.22
C SER A 123 -26.08 2.89 -7.27
N GLN A 124 -27.07 3.54 -6.70
CA GLN A 124 -28.06 2.88 -5.86
C GLN A 124 -29.27 2.48 -6.70
N GLN A 125 -29.44 1.18 -6.95
CA GLN A 125 -30.55 0.63 -7.67
C GLN A 125 -31.40 -0.26 -6.75
N ASN A 126 -32.71 -0.03 -6.69
CA ASN A 126 -33.62 -0.80 -5.82
C ASN A 126 -33.13 -0.88 -4.36
N SER A 127 -32.65 0.23 -3.82
CA SER A 127 -32.08 0.34 -2.47
C SER A 127 -30.78 -0.48 -2.24
N LYS A 128 -30.19 -1.05 -3.29
CA LYS A 128 -28.90 -1.73 -3.22
C LYS A 128 -27.83 -0.97 -3.98
N PHE A 129 -26.65 -0.91 -3.41
CA PHE A 129 -25.49 -0.38 -4.08
C PHE A 129 -24.99 -1.42 -5.10
N SER A 130 -24.84 -1.02 -6.35
CA SER A 130 -24.50 -1.92 -7.44
C SER A 130 -23.57 -1.25 -8.46
N VAL A 131 -22.82 -2.04 -9.17
CA VAL A 131 -22.00 -1.58 -10.30
C VAL A 131 -22.94 -1.23 -11.46
N GLU A 132 -22.84 -0.02 -12.00
CA GLU A 132 -23.64 0.43 -13.13
C GLU A 132 -22.92 0.12 -14.45
N HIS A 133 -21.69 0.56 -14.57
CA HIS A 133 -20.83 0.23 -15.69
C HIS A 133 -19.35 0.31 -15.31
N CYS A 134 -18.54 -0.49 -15.98
CA CYS A 134 -17.10 -0.43 -15.88
C CYS A 134 -16.46 -0.30 -17.27
N LYS A 135 -15.22 0.17 -17.30
CA LYS A 135 -14.36 0.19 -18.49
C LYS A 135 -12.98 -0.30 -18.12
N LEU A 136 -12.36 -1.05 -19.02
CA LEU A 136 -10.95 -1.44 -18.93
C LEU A 136 -10.23 -0.91 -20.18
N GLY A 137 -9.42 0.11 -20.02
CA GLY A 137 -8.96 0.91 -21.15
C GLY A 137 -10.12 1.52 -21.92
N SER A 138 -10.24 1.19 -23.21
CA SER A 138 -11.37 1.59 -24.06
C SER A 138 -12.50 0.54 -24.12
N ILE A 139 -12.36 -0.59 -23.43
CA ILE A 139 -13.33 -1.70 -23.50
C ILE A 139 -14.43 -1.47 -22.45
N PRO A 140 -15.69 -1.28 -22.85
CA PRO A 140 -16.80 -1.25 -21.91
C PRO A 140 -17.06 -2.66 -21.37
N ILE A 141 -17.21 -2.77 -20.05
CA ILE A 141 -17.55 -4.03 -19.38
C ILE A 141 -19.02 -3.93 -18.94
N PRO A 142 -19.92 -4.73 -19.50
CA PRO A 142 -21.32 -4.74 -19.10
C PRO A 142 -21.49 -5.10 -17.61
N GLN A 143 -22.53 -4.57 -16.97
CA GLN A 143 -22.83 -4.78 -15.55
C GLN A 143 -22.84 -6.27 -15.16
N PHE A 144 -23.47 -7.12 -15.96
CA PHE A 144 -23.59 -8.57 -15.71
C PHE A 144 -22.23 -9.31 -15.71
N ILE A 145 -21.17 -8.68 -16.24
CA ILE A 145 -19.79 -9.17 -16.21
C ILE A 145 -18.99 -8.44 -15.11
N ALA A 146 -19.20 -7.14 -14.94
CA ALA A 146 -18.43 -6.30 -14.03
C ALA A 146 -18.56 -6.73 -12.57
N GLU A 147 -19.79 -6.98 -12.09
CA GLU A 147 -20.01 -7.45 -10.73
C GLU A 147 -19.40 -8.82 -10.44
N PRO A 148 -19.61 -9.86 -11.26
CA PRO A 148 -18.94 -11.16 -11.08
C PRO A 148 -17.42 -11.05 -11.11
N LEU A 149 -16.85 -10.19 -11.95
CA LEU A 149 -15.40 -9.98 -12.00
C LEU A 149 -14.89 -9.31 -10.72
N LEU A 150 -15.58 -8.28 -10.20
CA LEU A 150 -15.23 -7.60 -8.96
C LEU A 150 -15.24 -8.59 -7.79
N PHE A 151 -16.33 -9.35 -7.63
CA PHE A 151 -16.45 -10.31 -6.53
C PHE A 151 -15.60 -11.56 -6.74
N GLY A 152 -15.33 -11.94 -7.99
CA GLY A 152 -14.38 -12.99 -8.33
C GLY A 152 -12.94 -12.62 -7.93
N ALA A 153 -12.55 -11.36 -8.19
CA ALA A 153 -11.27 -10.83 -7.73
C ALA A 153 -11.19 -10.81 -6.20
N LEU A 154 -12.24 -10.35 -5.51
CA LEU A 154 -12.30 -10.39 -4.04
C LEU A 154 -12.15 -11.82 -3.50
N LYS A 155 -12.81 -12.81 -4.12
CA LYS A 155 -12.69 -14.23 -3.73
C LYS A 155 -11.31 -14.81 -3.99
N HIS A 156 -10.57 -14.26 -4.94
CA HIS A 156 -9.20 -14.69 -5.21
C HIS A 156 -8.20 -14.19 -4.13
N TYR A 157 -8.40 -12.95 -3.65
CA TYR A 157 -7.49 -12.33 -2.68
C TYR A 157 -7.92 -12.49 -1.22
N LEU A 158 -9.21 -12.76 -0.96
CA LEU A 158 -9.75 -12.93 0.39
C LEU A 158 -10.22 -14.36 0.62
N PRO A 159 -10.17 -14.87 1.85
CA PRO A 159 -10.86 -16.11 2.23
C PRO A 159 -12.34 -16.05 1.84
N SER A 160 -12.93 -17.19 1.45
CA SER A 160 -14.30 -17.26 0.90
C SER A 160 -15.35 -16.53 1.75
N ASP A 161 -15.28 -16.72 3.07
CA ASP A 161 -16.22 -16.09 4.02
C ASP A 161 -16.04 -14.56 4.09
N SER A 162 -14.78 -14.10 4.01
CA SER A 162 -14.46 -12.67 3.99
C SER A 162 -14.92 -12.02 2.68
N ALA A 163 -14.81 -12.74 1.57
CA ALA A 163 -15.30 -12.27 0.28
C ALA A 163 -16.84 -12.16 0.25
N GLN A 164 -17.55 -13.14 0.82
CA GLN A 164 -19.01 -13.08 0.96
C GLN A 164 -19.45 -11.92 1.86
N LEU A 165 -18.73 -11.72 2.98
CA LEU A 165 -18.97 -10.59 3.86
C LEU A 165 -18.74 -9.26 3.14
N ALA A 166 -17.65 -9.12 2.39
CA ALA A 166 -17.34 -7.93 1.61
C ALA A 166 -18.43 -7.65 0.56
N GLN A 167 -18.94 -8.69 -0.10
CA GLN A 167 -20.06 -8.56 -1.03
C GLN A 167 -21.33 -8.09 -0.33
N HIS A 168 -21.68 -8.70 0.80
CA HIS A 168 -22.86 -8.31 1.58
C HIS A 168 -22.77 -6.84 2.04
N LEU A 169 -21.62 -6.44 2.56
CA LEU A 169 -21.41 -5.06 2.99
C LEU A 169 -21.41 -4.08 1.82
N PHE A 170 -20.86 -4.48 0.66
CA PHE A 170 -20.89 -3.67 -0.55
C PHE A 170 -22.34 -3.30 -0.97
N GLU A 171 -23.23 -4.26 -0.95
CA GLU A 171 -24.65 -4.05 -1.32
C GLU A 171 -25.38 -3.09 -0.37
N GLN A 172 -24.86 -2.89 0.87
CA GLN A 172 -25.46 -2.04 1.90
C GLN A 172 -24.93 -0.59 1.89
N PHE A 173 -24.03 -0.27 0.97
CA PHE A 173 -23.61 1.11 0.81
C PHE A 173 -24.72 1.96 0.23
N SER A 174 -24.74 3.23 0.63
CA SER A 174 -25.62 4.25 0.09
C SER A 174 -24.84 5.51 -0.24
N ILE A 175 -25.26 6.20 -1.30
CA ILE A 175 -24.64 7.44 -1.73
C ILE A 175 -25.36 8.59 -1.03
N GLN A 176 -24.58 9.43 -0.34
CA GLN A 176 -25.02 10.66 0.28
C GLN A 176 -24.30 11.86 -0.36
N PRO A 177 -24.76 13.09 -0.18
CA PRO A 177 -24.04 14.26 -0.66
C PRO A 177 -22.59 14.28 -0.13
N ASN A 178 -21.61 14.15 -1.03
CA ASN A 178 -20.18 14.12 -0.73
C ASN A 178 -19.72 12.98 0.22
N ALA A 179 -20.51 11.92 0.37
CA ALA A 179 -20.17 10.81 1.25
C ALA A 179 -20.71 9.47 0.73
N LEU A 180 -20.00 8.41 1.07
CA LEU A 180 -20.43 7.02 0.92
C LEU A 180 -20.77 6.50 2.32
N ALA A 181 -22.01 6.11 2.56
CA ALA A 181 -22.45 5.62 3.85
C ALA A 181 -22.72 4.11 3.80
N LEU A 182 -22.26 3.39 4.80
CA LEU A 182 -22.58 1.99 5.06
C LEU A 182 -23.46 1.92 6.30
N SER A 183 -24.69 1.40 6.15
CA SER A 183 -25.55 1.09 7.27
C SER A 183 -26.05 -0.35 7.12
N ALA A 184 -25.54 -1.22 7.96
CA ALA A 184 -25.80 -2.66 7.88
C ALA A 184 -25.99 -3.27 9.26
N SER A 185 -26.82 -4.33 9.35
CA SER A 185 -26.79 -5.19 10.51
C SER A 185 -25.44 -5.87 10.62
N ARG A 186 -24.91 -5.97 11.83
CA ARG A 186 -23.61 -6.57 12.06
C ARG A 186 -23.66 -8.09 11.82
N PRO A 187 -22.96 -8.62 10.82
CA PRO A 187 -22.89 -10.06 10.64
C PRO A 187 -22.21 -10.74 11.86
N PRO A 188 -22.71 -11.90 12.31
CA PRO A 188 -22.03 -12.67 13.34
C PRO A 188 -20.61 -12.97 12.88
N LEU A 189 -19.64 -12.87 13.79
CA LEU A 189 -18.22 -13.08 13.52
C LEU A 189 -17.51 -11.98 12.70
N LEU A 190 -18.16 -10.84 12.38
CA LEU A 190 -17.51 -9.75 11.67
C LEU A 190 -16.21 -9.31 12.37
N ILE A 191 -16.25 -9.12 13.70
CA ILE A 191 -15.07 -8.69 14.47
C ILE A 191 -13.94 -9.71 14.37
N THR A 192 -14.26 -10.99 14.45
CA THR A 192 -13.29 -12.09 14.31
C THR A 192 -12.68 -12.09 12.91
N LYS A 193 -13.52 -12.00 11.87
CA LYS A 193 -13.07 -11.96 10.46
C LYS A 193 -12.25 -10.73 10.13
N VAL A 194 -12.65 -9.56 10.59
CA VAL A 194 -11.86 -8.33 10.44
C VAL A 194 -10.51 -8.45 11.14
N ARG A 195 -10.49 -9.01 12.35
CA ARG A 195 -9.25 -9.24 13.09
C ARG A 195 -8.34 -10.24 12.38
N GLU A 196 -8.88 -11.35 11.89
CA GLU A 196 -8.14 -12.36 11.11
C GLU A 196 -7.58 -11.75 9.83
N SER A 197 -8.39 -10.99 9.07
CA SER A 197 -7.95 -10.30 7.85
C SER A 197 -6.88 -9.25 8.13
N LEU A 198 -7.03 -8.47 9.19
CA LEU A 198 -6.02 -7.50 9.62
C LEU A 198 -4.73 -8.19 10.08
N ASN A 199 -4.84 -9.31 10.80
CA ASN A 199 -3.69 -10.10 11.21
C ASN A 199 -3.01 -10.73 9.98
N SER A 200 -3.77 -11.23 9.02
CA SER A 200 -3.24 -11.75 7.75
C SER A 200 -2.54 -10.65 6.94
N ILE A 201 -3.16 -9.48 6.79
CA ILE A 201 -2.53 -8.33 6.13
C ILE A 201 -1.29 -7.87 6.91
N LYS A 202 -1.39 -7.81 8.24
CA LYS A 202 -0.26 -7.49 9.11
C LYS A 202 0.86 -8.53 8.99
N GLN A 203 0.52 -9.79 8.89
CA GLN A 203 1.47 -10.89 8.70
C GLN A 203 2.07 -10.86 7.30
N GLN A 204 1.27 -10.64 6.26
CA GLN A 204 1.76 -10.41 4.89
C GLN A 204 2.62 -9.13 4.79
N ALA A 205 2.21 -8.04 5.45
CA ALA A 205 3.02 -6.84 5.55
C ALA A 205 4.28 -7.08 6.39
N THR A 206 4.21 -7.90 7.44
CA THR A 206 5.36 -8.32 8.25
C THR A 206 6.21 -9.31 7.46
N ASP A 207 5.62 -10.25 6.73
CA ASP A 207 6.33 -11.18 5.85
C ASP A 207 6.87 -10.47 4.61
N PHE A 208 6.19 -9.48 4.07
CA PHE A 208 6.73 -8.58 3.05
C PHE A 208 7.78 -7.62 3.64
N ALA A 209 7.59 -7.21 4.88
CA ALA A 209 8.55 -6.40 5.62
C ALA A 209 9.72 -7.23 6.17
N VAL A 210 9.50 -8.50 6.56
CA VAL A 210 10.49 -9.46 7.08
C VAL A 210 10.92 -10.45 6.00
N GLY A 211 10.04 -10.81 5.06
CA GLY A 211 10.26 -11.78 3.98
C GLY A 211 11.03 -11.25 2.78
N SER A 212 11.14 -9.94 2.58
CA SER A 212 12.32 -9.40 1.91
C SER A 212 13.47 -9.62 2.89
N LYS A 213 14.15 -10.77 2.81
CA LYS A 213 15.30 -11.16 3.62
C LYS A 213 16.07 -9.91 3.98
N PHE A 214 15.99 -9.53 5.27
CA PHE A 214 16.79 -8.42 5.77
C PHE A 214 18.23 -8.79 5.41
N ASN A 215 18.82 -8.06 4.47
CA ASN A 215 20.13 -8.41 3.98
C ASN A 215 21.14 -8.12 5.10
N THR A 216 21.60 -9.19 5.74
CA THR A 216 22.53 -9.13 6.84
C THR A 216 23.79 -8.35 6.47
N ASP A 217 24.31 -8.55 5.23
CA ASP A 217 25.53 -7.90 4.77
C ASP A 217 25.31 -6.39 4.62
N LYS A 218 24.16 -5.98 4.08
CA LYS A 218 23.78 -4.57 3.98
C LYS A 218 23.60 -3.91 5.34
N PHE A 219 23.00 -4.59 6.29
CA PHE A 219 22.88 -4.08 7.65
C PHE A 219 24.26 -3.81 8.27
N TYR A 220 25.19 -4.76 8.16
CA TYR A 220 26.56 -4.58 8.68
C TYR A 220 27.36 -3.54 7.89
N GLU A 221 27.11 -3.38 6.60
CA GLU A 221 27.67 -2.27 5.81
C GLU A 221 27.30 -0.92 6.44
N TYR A 222 26.02 -0.68 6.76
CA TYR A 222 25.58 0.55 7.44
C TYR A 222 26.14 0.69 8.86
N ILE A 223 26.26 -0.40 9.62
CA ILE A 223 26.96 -0.38 10.92
C ILE A 223 28.43 0.07 10.74
N SER A 224 29.12 -0.46 9.75
CA SER A 224 30.51 -0.10 9.46
C SER A 224 30.65 1.38 9.05
N VAL A 225 29.69 1.94 8.33
CA VAL A 225 29.66 3.38 8.01
C VAL A 225 29.60 4.21 9.30
N LEU A 226 28.80 3.79 10.30
CA LEU A 226 28.71 4.46 11.59
C LEU A 226 29.98 4.32 12.43
N GLU A 227 30.59 3.12 12.47
CA GLU A 227 31.84 2.86 13.20
C GLU A 227 33.03 3.62 12.64
N ASN A 228 33.13 3.66 11.31
CA ASN A 228 34.25 4.32 10.61
C ASN A 228 34.08 5.85 10.52
N ASN A 229 32.95 6.37 10.99
CA ASN A 229 32.73 7.80 10.97
C ASN A 229 33.63 8.52 11.98
N LYS A 230 34.54 9.34 11.48
CA LYS A 230 35.52 10.11 12.26
C LYS A 230 35.03 11.55 12.58
N ASN A 231 33.79 11.90 12.16
CA ASN A 231 33.27 13.22 12.41
C ASN A 231 32.86 13.35 13.90
N ASN A 232 33.19 14.49 14.50
CA ASN A 232 32.90 14.77 15.90
C ASN A 232 31.47 15.28 16.13
N SER A 233 30.60 15.25 15.12
CA SER A 233 29.22 15.64 15.28
C SER A 233 28.46 14.61 16.10
N ASN A 234 27.79 15.04 17.15
CA ASN A 234 26.88 14.21 17.93
C ASN A 234 25.39 14.46 17.59
N GLN A 235 25.09 15.23 16.53
CA GLN A 235 23.72 15.49 16.11
C GLN A 235 23.11 14.27 15.42
N LEU A 236 21.95 13.79 15.88
CA LEU A 236 21.26 12.67 15.24
C LEU A 236 20.97 12.93 13.77
N ALA A 237 20.61 14.17 13.41
CA ALA A 237 20.36 14.58 12.02
C ALA A 237 21.55 14.34 11.10
N TYR A 238 22.79 14.52 11.60
CA TYR A 238 24.00 14.22 10.85
C TYR A 238 24.08 12.74 10.50
N PHE A 239 23.85 11.85 11.47
CA PHE A 239 23.93 10.39 11.23
C PHE A 239 22.81 9.88 10.32
N ILE A 240 21.61 10.47 10.44
CA ILE A 240 20.51 10.22 9.50
C ILE A 240 20.95 10.59 8.08
N GLY A 241 21.45 11.81 7.87
CA GLY A 241 21.95 12.28 6.58
C GLY A 241 23.01 11.36 6.01
N LEU A 242 24.02 11.02 6.81
CA LEU A 242 25.13 10.14 6.43
C LEU A 242 24.64 8.78 5.90
N LEU A 243 23.74 8.11 6.62
CA LEU A 243 23.25 6.80 6.22
C LEU A 243 22.31 6.85 5.03
N PHE A 244 21.44 7.86 4.95
CA PHE A 244 20.51 8.00 3.82
C PHE A 244 21.21 8.45 2.53
N GLU A 245 22.30 9.22 2.62
CA GLU A 245 23.16 9.49 1.48
C GLU A 245 23.88 8.23 0.98
N ASN A 246 24.34 7.38 1.91
CA ASN A 246 24.92 6.09 1.56
C ASN A 246 23.89 5.18 0.90
N ALA A 247 22.67 5.12 1.45
CA ALA A 247 21.55 4.39 0.86
C ALA A 247 21.23 4.86 -0.56
N ARG A 248 21.22 6.18 -0.79
CA ARG A 248 21.02 6.77 -2.12
C ARG A 248 22.13 6.37 -3.09
N SER A 249 23.38 6.39 -2.65
CA SER A 249 24.54 5.98 -3.46
C SER A 249 24.45 4.50 -3.85
N ASN A 250 24.08 3.62 -2.91
CA ASN A 250 23.86 2.20 -3.15
C ASN A 250 22.76 1.94 -4.20
N MET A 251 21.67 2.72 -4.15
CA MET A 251 20.59 2.63 -5.13
C MET A 251 21.04 3.05 -6.53
N ILE A 252 21.85 4.11 -6.64
CA ILE A 252 22.36 4.55 -7.94
C ILE A 252 23.29 3.48 -8.53
N ALA A 253 24.11 2.85 -7.69
CA ALA A 253 25.02 1.77 -8.11
C ALA A 253 24.28 0.47 -8.48
N GLN A 254 23.12 0.20 -7.85
CA GLN A 254 22.32 -1.01 -8.06
C GLN A 254 20.81 -0.66 -8.21
N PRO A 255 20.37 -0.25 -9.40
CA PRO A 255 18.97 0.19 -9.61
C PRO A 255 17.90 -0.87 -9.34
N SER A 256 18.27 -2.15 -9.21
CA SER A 256 17.38 -3.25 -8.85
C SER A 256 16.95 -3.26 -7.37
N ILE A 257 17.63 -2.50 -6.51
CA ILE A 257 17.34 -2.42 -5.10
C ILE A 257 16.35 -1.28 -4.86
N SER A 258 15.22 -1.57 -4.19
CA SER A 258 14.24 -0.53 -3.89
C SER A 258 14.77 0.46 -2.84
N ALA A 259 14.46 1.75 -3.02
CA ALA A 259 14.77 2.81 -2.06
C ALA A 259 14.27 2.50 -0.65
N LEU A 260 13.08 1.92 -0.57
CA LEU A 260 12.47 1.52 0.70
C LEU A 260 13.31 0.49 1.44
N ARG A 261 13.89 -0.47 0.71
CA ARG A 261 14.73 -1.52 1.29
C ARG A 261 16.06 -0.95 1.83
N GLU A 262 16.75 -0.12 1.06
CA GLU A 262 17.99 0.52 1.50
C GLU A 262 17.77 1.43 2.71
N ASN A 263 16.78 2.31 2.65
CA ASN A 263 16.42 3.20 3.75
C ASN A 263 16.05 2.42 5.02
N ARG A 264 15.43 1.26 4.88
CA ARG A 264 15.09 0.38 5.99
C ARG A 264 16.33 -0.18 6.64
N HIS A 265 17.33 -0.70 5.88
CA HIS A 265 18.58 -1.19 6.44
C HIS A 265 19.32 -0.06 7.18
N ALA A 266 19.35 1.14 6.59
CA ALA A 266 19.96 2.32 7.19
C ALA A 266 19.30 2.68 8.54
N LEU A 267 17.96 2.72 8.58
CA LEU A 267 17.21 3.04 9.80
C LEU A 267 17.42 1.99 10.90
N TRP A 268 17.38 0.69 10.54
CA TRP A 268 17.60 -0.39 11.50
C TRP A 268 19.04 -0.39 12.04
N ALA A 269 20.04 -0.11 11.18
CA ALA A 269 21.42 0.03 11.61
C ALA A 269 21.57 1.19 12.61
N LEU A 270 20.97 2.35 12.28
CA LEU A 270 20.99 3.53 13.14
C LEU A 270 20.38 3.26 14.52
N ALA A 271 19.19 2.67 14.53
CA ALA A 271 18.48 2.37 15.78
C ALA A 271 19.16 1.29 16.61
N THR A 272 19.74 0.28 15.97
CA THR A 272 20.49 -0.79 16.66
C THR A 272 21.80 -0.26 17.22
N TYR A 273 22.51 0.55 16.45
CA TYR A 273 23.83 1.10 16.85
C TYR A 273 23.70 2.08 18.00
N PHE A 274 22.86 3.09 17.88
CA PHE A 274 22.70 4.14 18.89
C PHE A 274 21.61 3.87 19.93
N GLY A 275 20.58 3.11 19.57
CA GLY A 275 19.43 2.86 20.43
C GLY A 275 19.59 1.60 21.28
N ASN A 276 19.15 0.47 20.76
CA ASN A 276 19.19 -0.78 21.50
C ASN A 276 19.54 -1.97 20.62
N ARG A 277 20.57 -2.71 20.99
CA ARG A 277 21.02 -3.93 20.29
C ARG A 277 19.95 -5.01 20.16
N ARG A 278 18.91 -4.99 21.01
CA ARG A 278 17.78 -5.90 20.91
C ARG A 278 17.00 -5.72 19.60
N PHE A 279 17.08 -4.55 18.96
CA PHE A 279 16.49 -4.36 17.65
C PHE A 279 17.08 -5.29 16.60
N ALA A 280 18.38 -5.54 16.60
CA ALA A 280 18.98 -6.54 15.72
C ALA A 280 18.29 -7.91 15.87
N LYS A 281 18.03 -8.35 17.12
CA LYS A 281 17.36 -9.64 17.37
C LYS A 281 15.94 -9.69 16.81
N ILE A 282 15.20 -8.58 16.86
CA ILE A 282 13.85 -8.49 16.27
C ILE A 282 13.93 -8.66 14.75
N ALA A 283 14.98 -8.15 14.12
CA ALA A 283 15.24 -8.33 12.68
C ALA A 283 15.89 -9.69 12.33
N GLY A 284 16.03 -10.60 13.29
CA GLY A 284 16.72 -11.88 13.09
C GLY A 284 18.25 -11.78 12.97
N LEU A 285 18.83 -10.66 13.42
CA LEU A 285 20.26 -10.38 13.35
C LEU A 285 20.92 -10.49 14.73
N SER A 286 22.23 -10.70 14.73
CA SER A 286 23.03 -10.62 15.95
C SER A 286 24.02 -9.46 15.85
N MET A 287 24.09 -8.61 16.85
CA MET A 287 25.10 -7.56 16.91
C MET A 287 26.22 -7.96 17.86
N PRO A 288 27.48 -8.05 17.37
CA PRO A 288 28.62 -8.39 18.21
C PRO A 288 28.77 -7.42 19.39
N SER A 289 29.17 -7.94 20.55
CA SER A 289 29.36 -7.11 21.76
C SER A 289 30.53 -6.13 21.65
N THR A 290 31.45 -6.37 20.71
CA THR A 290 32.58 -5.51 20.40
C THR A 290 32.20 -4.20 19.73
N ILE A 291 31.09 -4.17 18.98
CA ILE A 291 30.61 -2.99 18.30
C ILE A 291 29.96 -2.07 19.32
N LYS A 292 30.51 -0.91 19.56
CA LYS A 292 30.00 0.11 20.52
C LYS A 292 29.94 1.46 19.84
N PRO A 293 28.90 2.26 20.08
CA PRO A 293 28.85 3.63 19.61
C PRO A 293 30.02 4.44 20.15
N ASN A 294 30.75 5.12 19.26
CA ASN A 294 31.81 6.03 19.63
C ASN A 294 31.31 7.37 20.17
N GLN A 295 30.03 7.65 19.92
CA GLN A 295 29.35 8.90 20.27
C GLN A 295 27.91 8.61 20.70
N THR A 296 27.36 9.52 21.47
CA THR A 296 25.95 9.49 21.87
C THR A 296 25.18 10.54 21.06
N PRO A 297 24.25 10.14 20.20
CA PRO A 297 23.53 11.11 19.38
C PRO A 297 22.57 11.95 20.23
N VAL A 298 22.44 13.22 19.87
CA VAL A 298 21.49 14.15 20.48
C VAL A 298 20.54 14.72 19.43
N LEU A 299 19.30 14.94 19.83
CA LEU A 299 18.30 15.66 19.07
C LEU A 299 17.87 16.89 19.89
N ARG A 300 18.02 18.10 19.33
CA ARG A 300 17.82 19.36 20.08
C ARG A 300 18.57 19.38 21.41
N THR A 301 19.85 19.00 21.38
CA THR A 301 20.75 18.91 22.54
C THR A 301 20.37 17.87 23.61
N ARG A 302 19.35 17.06 23.40
CA ARG A 302 18.87 16.03 24.32
C ARG A 302 19.08 14.63 23.77
N GLN A 303 19.68 13.75 24.55
CA GLN A 303 19.93 12.35 24.21
C GLN A 303 18.64 11.52 24.26
N ASP A 304 17.78 11.72 25.24
CA ASP A 304 16.53 10.99 25.41
C ASP A 304 15.61 11.19 24.20
N LEU A 305 15.57 12.38 23.60
CA LEU A 305 14.80 12.62 22.38
C LEU A 305 15.32 11.83 21.17
N SER A 306 16.64 11.65 21.07
CA SER A 306 17.22 10.80 20.02
C SER A 306 16.79 9.35 20.17
N LEU A 307 16.83 8.81 21.38
CA LEU A 307 16.40 7.45 21.67
C LEU A 307 14.91 7.27 21.40
N HIS A 308 14.07 8.19 21.85
CA HIS A 308 12.62 8.14 21.57
C HIS A 308 12.33 8.18 20.06
N PHE A 309 13.02 9.04 19.32
CA PHE A 309 12.87 9.09 17.85
C PHE A 309 13.21 7.74 17.21
N LEU A 310 14.36 7.15 17.56
CA LEU A 310 14.81 5.88 17.00
C LEU A 310 13.87 4.73 17.37
N TYR A 311 13.38 4.68 18.61
CA TYR A 311 12.40 3.69 19.04
C TYR A 311 11.08 3.83 18.28
N SER A 312 10.55 5.05 18.18
CA SER A 312 9.31 5.31 17.45
C SER A 312 9.44 4.94 15.97
N ALA A 313 10.57 5.27 15.35
CA ALA A 313 10.82 4.93 13.95
C ALA A 313 10.86 3.41 13.70
N ILE A 314 11.45 2.63 14.62
CA ILE A 314 11.44 1.16 14.51
C ILE A 314 10.06 0.57 14.79
N LEU A 315 9.33 1.08 15.79
CA LEU A 315 7.97 0.63 16.07
C LEU A 315 7.04 0.88 14.88
N GLU A 316 7.16 2.02 14.23
CA GLU A 316 6.42 2.32 13.00
C GLU A 316 6.74 1.32 11.86
N GLN A 317 8.02 0.93 11.73
CA GLN A 317 8.45 -0.10 10.78
C GLN A 317 7.90 -1.50 11.09
N LEU A 318 7.60 -1.78 12.35
CA LEU A 318 7.00 -3.03 12.81
C LEU A 318 5.46 -3.03 12.73
N GLY A 319 4.85 -1.95 12.24
CA GLY A 319 3.40 -1.81 12.09
C GLY A 319 2.74 -1.38 13.39
N GLY A 320 3.39 -0.47 14.13
CA GLY A 320 2.88 0.22 15.31
C GLY A 320 1.72 1.13 15.01
#